data_71855fcc372764b966d71cc6b91a1a3c
#
_entry.id   71855fcc372764b966d71cc6b91a1a3c
#
_cell.length_a   1.000
_cell.length_b   1.000
_cell.length_c   1.000
_cell.angle_alpha   90.00
_cell.angle_beta   90.00
_cell.angle_gamma   90.00
#
_symmetry.space_group_name_H-M   'P 1'
#
loop_
_entity.id
_entity.type
_entity.pdbx_description
1 polymer ?
#
loop_
_entity_poly.entity_id
_entity_poly.type
_entity_poly.pdbx_seq_one_letter_code
_entity_poly.pdbx_strand_id
1 'polypeptide(L)'
;MSRLAAIISAIMICLVVCLGWLASHYHANATEFKRQRDEKVKALDLANATITDMTTRQRDVAALDAKYTKELADAKAENDALQRKLDNGGRVLVKGKCPVSAATKTAGSASVGDDATVELSSVAGRNVLGIRSGIISDQTALSVLQDYIRTQCLK
;
A
#
# COMPACT_ATOMS: atom_id res chain seq x y z
N MET A 1 81.00 20.83 34.00
CA MET A 1 80.00 21.24 32.97
C MET A 1 79.27 20.08 32.34
N SER A 2 79.86 18.86 32.29
CA SER A 2 79.20 17.69 31.65
C SER A 2 77.93 17.15 32.34
N ARG A 3 77.85 17.20 33.68
CA ARG A 3 76.69 16.69 34.42
C ARG A 3 75.44 17.58 34.26
N LEU A 4 75.63 18.88 34.22
CA LEU A 4 74.55 19.85 33.98
C LEU A 4 74.00 19.72 32.55
N ALA A 5 74.87 19.56 31.57
CA ALA A 5 74.43 19.34 30.17
C ALA A 5 73.66 18.02 30.00
N ALA A 6 74.08 16.95 30.71
CA ALA A 6 73.37 15.67 30.69
C ALA A 6 71.91 15.76 31.30
N ILE A 7 71.78 16.54 32.38
CA ILE A 7 70.44 16.75 33.01
C ILE A 7 69.57 17.56 32.12
N ILE A 8 70.07 18.61 31.48
CA ILE A 8 69.28 19.43 30.54
C ILE A 8 68.79 18.60 29.31
N SER A 9 69.71 17.75 28.77
CA SER A 9 69.32 16.89 27.63
C SER A 9 68.25 15.85 28.01
N ALA A 10 68.38 15.27 29.21
CA ALA A 10 67.39 14.31 29.73
C ALA A 10 66.02 14.98 29.90
N ILE A 11 65.91 16.21 30.41
CA ILE A 11 64.68 16.97 30.57
C ILE A 11 64.09 17.29 29.19
N MET A 12 64.87 17.71 28.22
CA MET A 12 64.41 18.00 26.85
C MET A 12 63.84 16.77 26.17
N ILE A 13 64.50 15.61 26.30
CA ILE A 13 64.01 14.35 25.76
C ILE A 13 62.67 13.97 26.42
N CYS A 14 62.53 14.11 27.72
CA CYS A 14 61.36 13.82 28.47
C CYS A 14 60.17 14.72 28.02
N LEU A 15 60.42 16.00 27.82
CA LEU A 15 59.45 16.96 27.33
C LEU A 15 58.97 16.59 25.90
N VAL A 16 59.85 16.24 25.00
CA VAL A 16 59.50 15.84 23.63
C VAL A 16 58.66 14.57 23.63
N VAL A 17 58.99 13.58 24.45
CA VAL A 17 58.22 12.34 24.60
C VAL A 17 56.82 12.63 25.18
N CYS A 18 56.73 13.45 26.22
CA CYS A 18 55.46 13.84 26.82
C CYS A 18 54.56 14.60 25.82
N LEU A 19 55.11 15.54 25.06
CA LEU A 19 54.40 16.29 24.04
C LEU A 19 53.94 15.38 22.90
N GLY A 20 54.79 14.46 22.45
CA GLY A 20 54.42 13.47 21.43
C GLY A 20 53.28 12.55 21.88
N TRP A 21 53.33 12.07 23.11
CA TRP A 21 52.30 11.23 23.70
C TRP A 21 50.98 12.02 23.83
N LEU A 22 51.03 13.26 24.30
CA LEU A 22 49.87 14.13 24.44
C LEU A 22 49.23 14.42 23.07
N ALA A 23 50.04 14.76 22.07
CA ALA A 23 49.55 14.99 20.69
C ALA A 23 48.88 13.75 20.09
N SER A 24 49.48 12.56 20.29
CA SER A 24 48.91 11.30 19.85
C SER A 24 47.56 11.01 20.52
N HIS A 25 47.47 11.24 21.83
CA HIS A 25 46.24 11.05 22.60
C HIS A 25 45.12 12.00 22.14
N TYR A 26 45.44 13.28 21.93
CA TYR A 26 44.45 14.23 21.41
C TYR A 26 44.02 13.91 19.99
N HIS A 27 44.92 13.47 19.13
CA HIS A 27 44.61 13.08 17.77
C HIS A 27 43.71 11.84 17.75
N ALA A 28 43.98 10.83 18.57
CA ALA A 28 43.11 9.64 18.67
C ALA A 28 41.70 9.99 19.15
N ASN A 29 41.57 10.84 20.17
CA ASN A 29 40.28 11.30 20.64
C ASN A 29 39.55 12.12 19.58
N ALA A 30 40.22 13.01 18.86
CA ALA A 30 39.58 13.82 17.80
C ALA A 30 39.07 12.96 16.65
N THR A 31 39.79 11.91 16.27
CA THR A 31 39.32 10.97 15.22
C THR A 31 38.15 10.13 15.69
N GLU A 32 38.16 9.69 16.95
CA GLU A 32 37.02 8.95 17.53
C GLU A 32 35.75 9.80 17.61
N PHE A 33 35.87 11.05 18.07
CA PHE A 33 34.73 11.99 18.07
C PHE A 33 34.19 12.26 16.66
N LYS A 34 35.06 12.39 15.66
CA LYS A 34 34.62 12.51 14.27
C LYS A 34 33.85 11.27 13.82
N ARG A 35 34.37 10.08 14.09
CA ARG A 35 33.73 8.81 13.75
C ARG A 35 32.33 8.70 14.39
N GLN A 36 32.24 8.96 15.70
CA GLN A 36 30.96 8.93 16.42
C GLN A 36 29.97 9.94 15.89
N ARG A 37 30.41 11.16 15.56
CA ARG A 37 29.56 12.16 14.93
C ARG A 37 29.04 11.69 13.57
N ASP A 38 29.92 11.16 12.73
CA ASP A 38 29.57 10.72 11.39
C ASP A 38 28.63 9.49 11.43
N GLU A 39 28.80 8.59 12.40
CA GLU A 39 27.85 7.50 12.67
C GLU A 39 26.47 8.03 13.09
N LYS A 40 26.43 9.04 13.98
CA LYS A 40 25.15 9.65 14.40
C LYS A 40 24.46 10.40 13.27
N VAL A 41 25.21 11.12 12.44
CA VAL A 41 24.66 11.78 11.24
C VAL A 41 24.04 10.75 10.29
N LYS A 42 24.77 9.66 9.97
CA LYS A 42 24.24 8.57 9.13
C LYS A 42 22.98 7.93 9.73
N ALA A 43 22.97 7.73 11.05
CA ALA A 43 21.79 7.18 11.73
C ALA A 43 20.59 8.12 11.66
N LEU A 44 20.80 9.44 11.79
CA LEU A 44 19.75 10.45 11.64
C LEU A 44 19.24 10.51 10.20
N ASP A 45 20.12 10.48 9.21
CA ASP A 45 19.73 10.47 7.79
C ASP A 45 18.89 9.24 7.45
N LEU A 46 19.29 8.07 7.94
CA LEU A 46 18.54 6.83 7.77
C LEU A 46 17.18 6.91 8.46
N ALA A 47 17.13 7.43 9.69
CA ALA A 47 15.89 7.61 10.42
C ALA A 47 14.94 8.57 9.69
N ASN A 48 15.44 9.69 9.19
CA ASN A 48 14.66 10.66 8.43
C ASN A 48 14.15 10.07 7.11
N ALA A 49 14.98 9.32 6.40
CA ALA A 49 14.58 8.62 5.18
C ALA A 49 13.47 7.61 5.48
N THR A 50 13.60 6.83 6.56
CA THR A 50 12.59 5.88 7.01
C THR A 50 11.27 6.56 7.38
N ILE A 51 11.32 7.67 8.14
CA ILE A 51 10.12 8.45 8.49
C ILE A 51 9.42 8.98 7.24
N THR A 52 10.19 9.49 6.29
CA THR A 52 9.65 10.00 5.02
C THR A 52 8.99 8.89 4.21
N ASP A 53 9.62 7.72 4.09
CA ASP A 53 9.04 6.56 3.41
C ASP A 53 7.75 6.09 4.10
N MET A 54 7.77 5.94 5.43
CA MET A 54 6.59 5.55 6.20
C MET A 54 5.44 6.55 6.05
N THR A 55 5.73 7.86 6.09
CA THR A 55 4.72 8.90 5.91
C THR A 55 4.11 8.86 4.51
N THR A 56 4.93 8.62 3.50
CA THR A 56 4.46 8.47 2.12
C THR A 56 3.57 7.24 1.98
N ARG A 57 4.00 6.10 2.50
CA ARG A 57 3.18 4.87 2.52
C ARG A 57 1.85 5.04 3.25
N GLN A 58 1.85 5.73 4.39
CA GLN A 58 0.60 6.02 5.11
C GLN A 58 -0.36 6.87 4.29
N ARG A 59 0.13 7.87 3.57
CA ARG A 59 -0.69 8.70 2.68
C ARG A 59 -1.23 7.89 1.51
N ASP A 60 -0.40 7.06 0.89
CA ASP A 60 -0.80 6.19 -0.22
C ASP A 60 -1.90 5.22 0.23
N VAL A 61 -1.75 4.58 1.38
CA VAL A 61 -2.75 3.65 1.95
C VAL A 61 -4.04 4.39 2.30
N ALA A 62 -3.96 5.57 2.92
CA ALA A 62 -5.14 6.37 3.26
C ALA A 62 -5.90 6.81 1.99
N ALA A 63 -5.19 7.19 0.93
CA ALA A 63 -5.80 7.55 -0.34
C ALA A 63 -6.48 6.33 -1.01
N LEU A 64 -5.85 5.17 -0.94
CA LEU A 64 -6.41 3.91 -1.44
C LEU A 64 -7.69 3.55 -0.68
N ASP A 65 -7.67 3.60 0.64
CA ASP A 65 -8.81 3.33 1.51
C ASP A 65 -9.98 4.28 1.22
N ALA A 66 -9.73 5.58 1.15
CA ALA A 66 -10.74 6.58 0.83
C ALA A 66 -11.38 6.34 -0.54
N LYS A 67 -10.58 5.98 -1.55
CA LYS A 67 -11.06 5.67 -2.90
C LYS A 67 -12.02 4.48 -2.88
N TYR A 68 -11.57 3.35 -2.35
CA TYR A 68 -12.33 2.11 -2.41
C TYR A 68 -13.52 2.09 -1.46
N THR A 69 -13.42 2.75 -0.32
CA THR A 69 -14.57 2.94 0.59
C THR A 69 -15.68 3.73 -0.09
N LYS A 70 -15.31 4.78 -0.83
CA LYS A 70 -16.28 5.55 -1.61
C LYS A 70 -16.90 4.73 -2.75
N GLU A 71 -16.06 4.05 -3.56
CA GLU A 71 -16.53 3.21 -4.66
C GLU A 71 -17.48 2.11 -4.17
N LEU A 72 -17.17 1.48 -3.05
CA LEU A 72 -18.02 0.45 -2.44
C LEU A 72 -19.33 1.05 -1.92
N ALA A 73 -19.30 2.22 -1.30
CA ALA A 73 -20.49 2.90 -0.81
C ALA A 73 -21.41 3.30 -1.97
N ASP A 74 -20.86 3.86 -3.04
CA ASP A 74 -21.59 4.25 -4.23
C ASP A 74 -22.24 3.02 -4.92
N ALA A 75 -21.51 1.93 -5.08
CA ALA A 75 -22.02 0.70 -5.67
C ALA A 75 -23.11 0.02 -4.81
N LYS A 76 -22.98 0.05 -3.49
CA LYS A 76 -24.01 -0.42 -2.56
C LYS A 76 -25.26 0.46 -2.63
N ALA A 77 -25.10 1.78 -2.65
CA ALA A 77 -26.23 2.71 -2.76
C ALA A 77 -27.01 2.51 -4.08
N GLU A 78 -26.32 2.24 -5.19
CA GLU A 78 -26.95 1.89 -6.46
C GLU A 78 -27.74 0.58 -6.35
N ASN A 79 -27.14 -0.46 -5.75
CA ASN A 79 -27.79 -1.74 -5.55
C ASN A 79 -29.03 -1.62 -4.66
N ASP A 80 -28.97 -0.84 -3.59
CA ASP A 80 -30.10 -0.56 -2.69
C ASP A 80 -31.19 0.25 -3.39
N ALA A 81 -30.82 1.17 -4.29
CA ALA A 81 -31.79 1.90 -5.10
C ALA A 81 -32.54 0.97 -6.07
N LEU A 82 -31.86 0.01 -6.68
CA LEU A 82 -32.45 -1.02 -7.51
C LEU A 82 -33.39 -1.93 -6.71
N GLN A 83 -33.00 -2.30 -5.49
CA GLN A 83 -33.79 -3.11 -4.59
C GLN A 83 -35.11 -2.40 -4.20
N ARG A 84 -35.00 -1.10 -3.81
CA ARG A 84 -36.20 -0.27 -3.56
C ARG A 84 -37.12 -0.14 -4.78
N LYS A 85 -36.60 -0.02 -6.01
CA LYS A 85 -37.38 -0.02 -7.23
C LYS A 85 -38.14 -1.33 -7.43
N LEU A 86 -37.45 -2.45 -7.14
CA LEU A 86 -38.09 -3.78 -7.24
C LEU A 86 -39.18 -3.95 -6.19
N ASP A 87 -38.96 -3.50 -4.94
CA ASP A 87 -39.96 -3.58 -3.87
C ASP A 87 -41.20 -2.70 -4.14
N ASN A 88 -41.03 -1.60 -4.89
CA ASN A 88 -42.11 -0.73 -5.35
C ASN A 88 -42.80 -1.23 -6.61
N GLY A 89 -42.64 -2.50 -7.00
CA GLY A 89 -43.30 -3.12 -8.15
C GLY A 89 -42.53 -2.91 -9.47
N GLY A 90 -41.31 -2.42 -9.44
CA GLY A 90 -40.43 -2.37 -10.61
C GLY A 90 -40.07 -3.77 -11.09
N ARG A 91 -39.65 -3.87 -12.35
CA ARG A 91 -39.26 -5.14 -12.97
C ARG A 91 -37.79 -5.16 -13.28
N VAL A 92 -37.12 -6.28 -13.00
CA VAL A 92 -35.74 -6.52 -13.42
C VAL A 92 -35.76 -7.30 -14.72
N LEU A 93 -35.24 -6.66 -15.76
CA LEU A 93 -35.07 -7.26 -17.08
C LEU A 93 -33.66 -7.72 -17.26
N VAL A 94 -33.45 -8.99 -17.54
CA VAL A 94 -32.13 -9.56 -17.83
C VAL A 94 -32.03 -9.90 -19.30
N LYS A 95 -31.02 -9.37 -19.98
CA LYS A 95 -30.72 -9.79 -21.35
C LYS A 95 -30.01 -11.14 -21.29
N GLY A 96 -30.60 -12.16 -21.86
CA GLY A 96 -30.02 -13.50 -21.93
C GLY A 96 -29.97 -13.99 -23.35
N LYS A 97 -28.85 -14.64 -23.73
CA LYS A 97 -28.81 -15.47 -24.93
C LYS A 97 -29.27 -16.87 -24.53
N CYS A 98 -30.46 -17.26 -24.99
CA CYS A 98 -30.87 -18.66 -24.89
C CYS A 98 -30.27 -19.41 -26.09
N PRO A 99 -29.41 -20.41 -25.89
CA PRO A 99 -29.05 -21.30 -26.98
C PRO A 99 -30.33 -22.03 -27.41
N VAL A 100 -30.80 -21.75 -28.62
CA VAL A 100 -31.92 -22.44 -29.20
C VAL A 100 -31.48 -23.88 -29.45
N SER A 101 -31.96 -24.80 -28.62
CA SER A 101 -31.81 -26.23 -28.90
C SER A 101 -32.56 -26.52 -30.19
N ALA A 102 -31.82 -26.84 -31.25
CA ALA A 102 -32.37 -27.28 -32.52
C ALA A 102 -33.01 -28.68 -32.33
N ALA A 103 -34.26 -28.68 -31.84
CA ALA A 103 -35.05 -29.91 -31.82
C ALA A 103 -36.53 -29.59 -32.02
N THR A 104 -37.01 -30.12 -33.11
CA THR A 104 -38.41 -30.35 -33.48
C THR A 104 -39.23 -29.19 -34.03
N LYS A 105 -39.40 -29.26 -35.34
CA LYS A 105 -40.45 -28.64 -36.11
C LYS A 105 -41.82 -29.08 -35.56
N THR A 106 -42.45 -28.29 -34.73
CA THR A 106 -43.88 -28.31 -34.54
C THR A 106 -44.37 -26.87 -34.33
N ALA A 107 -45.43 -26.56 -35.05
CA ALA A 107 -45.94 -25.24 -35.30
C ALA A 107 -46.18 -24.41 -34.02
N GLY A 108 -45.83 -23.15 -34.06
CA GLY A 108 -46.49 -22.12 -33.23
C GLY A 108 -45.67 -21.58 -32.06
N SER A 109 -44.36 -21.69 -32.03
CA SER A 109 -43.54 -20.98 -31.01
C SER A 109 -42.85 -19.79 -31.64
N ALA A 110 -43.19 -18.58 -31.19
CA ALA A 110 -42.47 -17.37 -31.55
C ALA A 110 -40.97 -17.56 -31.26
N SER A 111 -40.14 -17.48 -32.28
CA SER A 111 -38.70 -17.44 -32.20
C SER A 111 -38.34 -16.23 -31.34
N VAL A 112 -37.96 -16.47 -30.10
CA VAL A 112 -37.38 -15.43 -29.26
C VAL A 112 -35.97 -15.20 -29.84
N GLY A 113 -35.84 -14.07 -30.55
CA GLY A 113 -34.58 -13.70 -31.19
C GLY A 113 -33.45 -13.57 -30.17
N ASP A 114 -32.23 -13.48 -30.66
CA ASP A 114 -30.94 -13.50 -29.93
C ASP A 114 -30.78 -12.38 -28.84
N ASP A 115 -31.76 -11.45 -28.73
CA ASP A 115 -31.86 -10.35 -27.79
C ASP A 115 -33.06 -10.42 -26.84
N ALA A 116 -33.52 -11.61 -26.48
CA ALA A 116 -34.66 -11.76 -25.57
C ALA A 116 -34.33 -11.22 -24.17
N THR A 117 -35.11 -10.24 -23.74
CA THR A 117 -35.14 -9.80 -22.35
C THR A 117 -36.12 -10.69 -21.58
N VAL A 118 -35.61 -11.33 -20.53
CA VAL A 118 -36.41 -12.14 -19.60
C VAL A 118 -36.75 -11.30 -18.39
N GLU A 119 -38.04 -11.21 -18.07
CA GLU A 119 -38.51 -10.58 -16.84
C GLU A 119 -38.33 -11.56 -15.66
N LEU A 120 -37.62 -11.11 -14.62
CA LEU A 120 -37.43 -11.87 -13.38
C LEU A 120 -38.60 -11.63 -12.42
N SER A 121 -39.06 -12.69 -11.75
CA SER A 121 -39.96 -12.54 -10.62
C SER A 121 -39.31 -11.68 -9.52
N SER A 122 -40.11 -11.03 -8.67
CA SER A 122 -39.64 -10.18 -7.59
C SER A 122 -38.69 -10.92 -6.63
N VAL A 123 -38.92 -12.20 -6.38
CA VAL A 123 -38.06 -13.06 -5.55
C VAL A 123 -36.75 -13.32 -6.26
N ALA A 124 -36.76 -13.71 -7.52
CA ALA A 124 -35.56 -13.94 -8.31
C ALA A 124 -34.75 -12.65 -8.47
N GLY A 125 -35.41 -11.51 -8.69
CA GLY A 125 -34.77 -10.21 -8.75
C GLY A 125 -34.02 -9.84 -7.45
N ARG A 126 -34.64 -10.03 -6.27
CA ARG A 126 -33.95 -9.82 -4.97
C ARG A 126 -32.76 -10.72 -4.78
N ASN A 127 -32.88 -12.00 -5.15
CA ASN A 127 -31.75 -12.92 -5.05
C ASN A 127 -30.56 -12.50 -5.94
N VAL A 128 -30.83 -12.06 -7.18
CA VAL A 128 -29.81 -11.56 -8.09
C VAL A 128 -29.15 -10.29 -7.54
N LEU A 129 -29.91 -9.35 -6.97
CA LEU A 129 -29.35 -8.14 -6.35
C LEU A 129 -28.54 -8.47 -5.08
N GLY A 130 -28.95 -9.48 -4.30
CA GLY A 130 -28.19 -9.98 -3.16
C GLY A 130 -26.84 -10.57 -3.58
N ILE A 131 -26.84 -11.42 -4.61
CA ILE A 131 -25.60 -11.98 -5.19
C ILE A 131 -24.72 -10.87 -5.75
N ARG A 132 -25.28 -9.90 -6.49
CA ARG A 132 -24.56 -8.73 -7.00
C ARG A 132 -23.87 -7.96 -5.88
N SER A 133 -24.55 -7.74 -4.75
CA SER A 133 -23.96 -7.06 -3.58
C SER A 133 -22.76 -7.82 -3.01
N GLY A 134 -22.82 -9.16 -2.93
CA GLY A 134 -21.68 -9.99 -2.53
C GLY A 134 -20.51 -9.87 -3.51
N ILE A 135 -20.79 -10.03 -4.81
CA ILE A 135 -19.75 -9.92 -5.84
C ILE A 135 -19.06 -8.54 -5.82
N ILE A 136 -19.81 -7.45 -5.67
CA ILE A 136 -19.25 -6.08 -5.55
C ILE A 136 -18.29 -6.01 -4.37
N SER A 137 -18.69 -6.55 -3.22
CA SER A 137 -17.87 -6.57 -2.00
C SER A 137 -16.55 -7.32 -2.21
N ASP A 138 -16.63 -8.51 -2.80
CA ASP A 138 -15.47 -9.39 -3.03
C ASP A 138 -14.53 -8.79 -4.09
N GLN A 139 -15.08 -8.26 -5.19
CA GLN A 139 -14.28 -7.60 -6.23
C GLN A 139 -13.57 -6.36 -5.70
N THR A 140 -14.24 -5.56 -4.88
CA THR A 140 -13.63 -4.38 -4.24
C THR A 140 -12.49 -4.82 -3.33
N ALA A 141 -12.68 -5.84 -2.49
CA ALA A 141 -11.63 -6.35 -1.60
C ALA A 141 -10.41 -6.86 -2.39
N LEU A 142 -10.63 -7.60 -3.48
CA LEU A 142 -9.56 -8.08 -4.35
C LEU A 142 -8.81 -6.93 -5.03
N SER A 143 -9.52 -5.91 -5.51
CA SER A 143 -8.92 -4.74 -6.15
C SER A 143 -8.07 -3.93 -5.17
N VAL A 144 -8.55 -3.74 -3.93
CA VAL A 144 -7.78 -3.11 -2.85
C VAL A 144 -6.48 -3.85 -2.59
N LEU A 145 -6.55 -5.18 -2.46
CA LEU A 145 -5.36 -6.01 -2.19
C LEU A 145 -4.36 -5.97 -3.35
N GLN A 146 -4.84 -6.03 -4.59
CA GLN A 146 -3.98 -5.93 -5.77
C GLN A 146 -3.27 -4.59 -5.85
N ASP A 147 -3.99 -3.49 -5.64
CA ASP A 147 -3.42 -2.14 -5.65
C ASP A 147 -2.47 -1.92 -4.46
N TYR A 148 -2.79 -2.47 -3.29
CA TYR A 148 -1.90 -2.45 -2.13
C TYR A 148 -0.58 -3.16 -2.43
N ILE A 149 -0.63 -4.38 -2.97
CA ILE A 149 0.57 -5.14 -3.35
C ILE A 149 1.39 -4.35 -4.38
N ARG A 150 0.74 -3.81 -5.40
CA ARG A 150 1.41 -3.06 -6.46
C ARG A 150 2.07 -1.78 -5.96
N THR A 151 1.42 -1.07 -5.05
CA THR A 151 1.90 0.23 -4.56
C THR A 151 2.84 0.14 -3.37
N GLN A 152 2.71 -0.89 -2.54
CA GLN A 152 3.49 -1.02 -1.30
C GLN A 152 4.55 -2.12 -1.33
N CYS A 153 4.34 -3.18 -2.10
CA CYS A 153 5.23 -4.34 -2.09
C CYS A 153 6.13 -4.45 -3.32
N LEU A 154 5.69 -3.93 -4.47
CA LEU A 154 6.41 -4.05 -5.75
C LEU A 154 7.11 -2.75 -6.19
N LYS A 155 7.25 -1.79 -5.27
CA LYS A 155 8.06 -0.57 -5.48
C LYS A 155 9.55 -0.84 -5.28
#